data_a8dd31bf4b882f5ceaf07be5cc801e98
#
_entry.id   a8dd31bf4b882f5ceaf07be5cc801e98
#
_cell.length_a   1.000
_cell.length_b   1.000
_cell.length_c   1.000
_cell.angle_alpha   90.00
_cell.angle_beta   90.00
_cell.angle_gamma   90.00
#
_symmetry.space_group_name_H-M   'P 1'
#
loop_
_entity.id
_entity.type
_entity.pdbx_description
1 polymer ?
#
loop_
_entity_poly.entity_id
_entity_poly.type
_entity_poly.pdbx_seq_one_letter_code
_entity_poly.pdbx_strand_id
1 'polypeptide(L)'
;YSRSLLARLVYPVANPKFNFDFCKGYYPRVSENKVKGRVARLLVTPLLRALEKTIGFNEFISFVDSFRYPLAGEFSFRRRVLKDIRIPYDWGLEIGVLSEMFRNYAGNRLCQVDIADNYDHKHQDIFFDDNSKGLSKMSVDIIKVIIRKLASQGETFSMSIFRSLKATYYREALDFVQIYKKDALMNAYDIDVHEEETAVELFAKNIMVAGQVFLDSPMESPNIPTWSRVDTALPGFLNDLRKAVELDNKS
;
A
#
# COMPACT_ATOMS: atom_id res chain seq x y z
N TYR A 1 2.02 -20.39 -2.45
CA TYR A 1 0.92 -20.19 -1.49
C TYR A 1 0.38 -21.53 -1.04
N SER A 2 0.21 -21.72 0.29
CA SER A 2 -0.46 -22.91 0.81
C SER A 2 -1.97 -22.85 0.53
N ARG A 3 -2.61 -24.04 0.42
CA ARG A 3 -4.07 -24.10 0.21
C ARG A 3 -4.84 -23.46 1.38
N SER A 4 -4.32 -23.58 2.59
CA SER A 4 -4.93 -22.99 3.80
C SER A 4 -4.90 -21.46 3.78
N LEU A 5 -3.80 -20.84 3.36
CA LEU A 5 -3.67 -19.39 3.19
C LEU A 5 -4.69 -18.87 2.19
N LEU A 6 -4.77 -19.51 1.01
CA LEU A 6 -5.73 -19.13 -0.02
C LEU A 6 -7.18 -19.30 0.45
N ALA A 7 -7.47 -20.39 1.17
CA ALA A 7 -8.78 -20.62 1.72
C ALA A 7 -9.19 -19.53 2.75
N ARG A 8 -8.29 -19.16 3.68
CA ARG A 8 -8.53 -18.08 4.63
C ARG A 8 -8.83 -16.75 3.94
N LEU A 9 -8.06 -16.41 2.89
CA LEU A 9 -8.21 -15.17 2.15
C LEU A 9 -9.52 -15.11 1.35
N VAL A 10 -9.93 -16.21 0.74
CA VAL A 10 -11.11 -16.26 -0.15
C VAL A 10 -12.42 -16.47 0.61
N TYR A 11 -12.40 -17.22 1.69
CA TYR A 11 -13.60 -17.61 2.45
C TYR A 11 -14.49 -16.43 2.87
N PRO A 12 -13.97 -15.30 3.40
CA PRO A 12 -14.80 -14.17 3.82
C PRO A 12 -15.64 -13.58 2.67
N VAL A 13 -15.07 -13.52 1.47
CA VAL A 13 -15.74 -12.97 0.28
C VAL A 13 -16.64 -14.01 -0.39
N ALA A 14 -16.25 -15.28 -0.37
CA ALA A 14 -17.02 -16.38 -1.01
C ALA A 14 -18.26 -16.76 -0.20
N ASN A 15 -18.22 -16.66 1.13
CA ASN A 15 -19.35 -17.01 1.98
C ASN A 15 -20.42 -15.90 1.99
N PRO A 16 -21.63 -16.16 1.46
CA PRO A 16 -22.68 -15.13 1.35
C PRO A 16 -23.19 -14.61 2.70
N LYS A 17 -23.00 -15.38 3.80
CA LYS A 17 -23.43 -14.98 5.14
C LYS A 17 -22.69 -13.74 5.65
N PHE A 18 -21.42 -13.54 5.26
CA PHE A 18 -20.61 -12.38 5.68
C PHE A 18 -20.91 -11.13 4.86
N ASN A 19 -21.36 -11.28 3.61
CA ASN A 19 -21.68 -10.18 2.72
C ASN A 19 -20.52 -9.20 2.45
N PHE A 20 -19.26 -9.66 2.53
CA PHE A 20 -18.09 -8.85 2.18
C PHE A 20 -17.87 -8.80 0.67
N ASP A 21 -17.39 -7.65 0.20
CA ASP A 21 -16.97 -7.42 -1.19
C ASP A 21 -15.45 -7.50 -1.36
N PHE A 22 -14.73 -7.22 -0.28
CA PHE A 22 -13.27 -7.18 -0.25
C PHE A 22 -12.75 -7.75 1.05
N CYS A 23 -11.69 -8.54 0.96
CA CYS A 23 -10.95 -9.03 2.11
C CYS A 23 -9.47 -8.82 1.89
N LYS A 24 -8.80 -8.19 2.87
CA LYS A 24 -7.36 -7.98 2.89
C LYS A 24 -6.69 -8.93 3.86
N GLY A 25 -5.69 -9.65 3.38
CA GLY A 25 -4.84 -10.48 4.23
C GLY A 25 -3.87 -9.65 5.04
N TYR A 26 -3.55 -10.11 6.24
CA TYR A 26 -2.41 -9.62 7.01
C TYR A 26 -1.67 -10.80 7.65
N TYR A 27 -0.43 -10.57 8.03
CA TYR A 27 0.45 -11.57 8.64
C TYR A 27 1.62 -10.87 9.32
N PRO A 28 2.25 -11.51 10.34
CA PRO A 28 3.47 -11.00 10.93
C PRO A 28 4.61 -10.94 9.90
N ARG A 29 5.36 -9.87 9.92
CA ARG A 29 6.54 -9.68 9.07
C ARG A 29 7.81 -9.96 9.85
N VAL A 30 7.98 -11.22 10.20
CA VAL A 30 9.19 -11.74 10.84
C VAL A 30 9.70 -12.91 10.01
N SER A 31 10.97 -12.90 9.65
CA SER A 31 11.65 -13.97 8.92
C SER A 31 13.10 -14.04 9.35
N GLU A 32 13.65 -15.25 9.48
CA GLU A 32 15.03 -15.46 9.90
C GLU A 32 15.41 -14.71 11.18
N ASN A 33 14.52 -14.71 12.17
CA ASN A 33 14.65 -13.98 13.43
C ASN A 33 14.77 -12.44 13.29
N LYS A 34 14.39 -11.86 12.13
CA LYS A 34 14.48 -10.42 11.86
C LYS A 34 13.11 -9.80 11.65
N VAL A 35 12.94 -8.58 12.15
CA VAL A 35 11.76 -7.75 11.88
C VAL A 35 11.81 -7.23 10.45
N LYS A 36 10.81 -7.55 9.66
CA LYS A 36 10.68 -7.18 8.24
C LYS A 36 9.56 -6.14 8.03
N GLY A 37 9.23 -5.83 6.77
CA GLY A 37 8.12 -4.91 6.43
C GLY A 37 8.45 -3.44 6.66
N ARG A 38 9.69 -3.04 6.46
CA ARG A 38 10.23 -1.69 6.67
C ARG A 38 9.36 -0.58 6.07
N VAL A 39 8.88 -0.75 4.82
CA VAL A 39 8.05 0.27 4.16
C VAL A 39 6.73 0.50 4.89
N ALA A 40 6.05 -0.55 5.35
CA ALA A 40 4.82 -0.38 6.11
C ALA A 40 5.10 0.26 7.49
N ARG A 41 6.13 -0.23 8.20
CA ARG A 41 6.46 0.19 9.57
C ARG A 41 7.05 1.60 9.66
N LEU A 42 7.95 1.93 8.75
CA LEU A 42 8.77 3.16 8.83
C LEU A 42 8.39 4.22 7.79
N LEU A 43 7.64 3.86 6.73
CA LEU A 43 7.10 4.85 5.81
C LEU A 43 5.60 5.07 6.03
N VAL A 44 4.76 4.05 5.77
CA VAL A 44 3.31 4.27 5.67
C VAL A 44 2.74 4.70 7.02
N THR A 45 2.96 3.94 8.08
CA THR A 45 2.39 4.26 9.40
C THR A 45 2.87 5.63 9.93
N PRO A 46 4.18 5.95 9.96
CA PRO A 46 4.61 7.28 10.39
C PRO A 46 4.14 8.41 9.49
N LEU A 47 4.03 8.16 8.16
CA LEU A 47 3.53 9.16 7.21
C LEU A 47 2.05 9.49 7.45
N LEU A 48 1.20 8.50 7.71
CA LEU A 48 -0.21 8.72 8.04
C LEU A 48 -0.34 9.54 9.32
N ARG A 49 0.45 9.25 10.36
CA ARG A 49 0.50 10.02 11.60
C ARG A 49 0.98 11.46 11.37
N ALA A 50 2.02 11.63 10.56
CA ALA A 50 2.55 12.95 10.22
C ALA A 50 1.55 13.77 9.39
N LEU A 51 0.84 13.15 8.46
CA LEU A 51 -0.24 13.78 7.69
C LEU A 51 -1.35 14.25 8.61
N GLU A 52 -1.85 13.41 9.50
CA GLU A 52 -2.91 13.77 10.46
C GLU A 52 -2.49 14.96 11.34
N LYS A 53 -1.21 15.03 11.78
CA LYS A 53 -0.65 16.18 12.52
C LYS A 53 -0.50 17.44 11.66
N THR A 54 -0.31 17.29 10.36
CA THR A 54 -0.01 18.42 9.45
C THR A 54 -1.28 19.04 8.86
N ILE A 55 -2.25 18.21 8.46
CA ILE A 55 -3.49 18.65 7.79
C ILE A 55 -4.75 18.46 8.63
N GLY A 56 -4.64 17.82 9.82
CA GLY A 56 -5.77 17.50 10.68
C GLY A 56 -6.37 16.13 10.39
N PHE A 57 -7.48 15.83 11.08
CA PHE A 57 -8.20 14.57 10.91
C PHE A 57 -8.73 14.41 9.49
N ASN A 58 -8.52 13.25 8.91
CA ASN A 58 -9.04 12.88 7.60
C ASN A 58 -9.50 11.42 7.61
N GLU A 59 -10.73 11.16 7.17
CA GLU A 59 -11.34 9.84 7.20
C GLU A 59 -10.57 8.80 6.37
N PHE A 60 -9.97 9.21 5.25
CA PHE A 60 -9.16 8.30 4.44
C PHE A 60 -7.86 7.90 5.14
N ILE A 61 -7.20 8.84 5.82
CA ILE A 61 -6.00 8.54 6.63
C ILE A 61 -6.37 7.53 7.71
N SER A 62 -7.42 7.80 8.48
CA SER A 62 -7.92 6.89 9.52
C SER A 62 -8.30 5.51 8.96
N PHE A 63 -8.94 5.48 7.79
CA PHE A 63 -9.30 4.22 7.11
C PHE A 63 -8.05 3.40 6.74
N VAL A 64 -7.03 4.01 6.12
CA VAL A 64 -5.79 3.27 5.75
C VAL A 64 -5.04 2.80 7.00
N ASP A 65 -4.98 3.64 8.04
CA ASP A 65 -4.32 3.30 9.31
C ASP A 65 -5.02 2.18 10.09
N SER A 66 -6.31 1.93 9.83
CA SER A 66 -7.06 0.82 10.42
C SER A 66 -6.63 -0.57 9.92
N PHE A 67 -5.90 -0.64 8.81
CA PHE A 67 -5.39 -1.90 8.28
C PHE A 67 -4.09 -2.30 8.98
N ARG A 68 -4.07 -3.53 9.52
CA ARG A 68 -2.89 -4.08 10.22
C ARG A 68 -1.66 -4.17 9.33
N TYR A 69 -1.88 -4.43 8.05
CA TYR A 69 -0.82 -4.38 7.05
C TYR A 69 -1.34 -3.77 5.74
N PRO A 70 -1.33 -2.44 5.60
CA PRO A 70 -1.90 -1.74 4.44
C PRO A 70 -1.23 -2.10 3.11
N LEU A 71 0.05 -2.47 3.12
CA LEU A 71 0.82 -2.87 1.93
C LEU A 71 0.82 -4.38 1.66
N ALA A 72 -0.02 -5.20 2.34
CA ALA A 72 -0.17 -6.59 1.93
C ALA A 72 -0.77 -6.68 0.52
N GLY A 73 -0.11 -7.40 -0.38
CA GLY A 73 -0.62 -7.65 -1.73
C GLY A 73 -1.67 -8.77 -1.79
N GLU A 74 -1.90 -9.45 -0.66
CA GLU A 74 -2.85 -10.53 -0.52
C GLU A 74 -4.25 -9.95 -0.24
N PHE A 75 -5.10 -9.93 -1.28
CA PHE A 75 -6.49 -9.53 -1.15
C PHE A 75 -7.39 -10.34 -2.07
N SER A 76 -8.64 -10.48 -1.69
CA SER A 76 -9.69 -11.10 -2.48
C SER A 76 -10.87 -10.15 -2.69
N PHE A 77 -11.53 -10.27 -3.84
CA PHE A 77 -12.67 -9.45 -4.24
C PHE A 77 -13.82 -10.29 -4.74
N ARG A 78 -15.02 -9.78 -4.61
CA ARG A 78 -16.09 -10.20 -5.51
C ARG A 78 -15.78 -9.76 -6.94
N ARG A 79 -16.08 -10.61 -7.93
CA ARG A 79 -15.79 -10.35 -9.35
C ARG A 79 -16.29 -8.98 -9.83
N ARG A 80 -17.45 -8.52 -9.35
CA ARG A 80 -17.99 -7.20 -9.71
C ARG A 80 -17.06 -6.06 -9.32
N VAL A 81 -16.46 -6.13 -8.12
CA VAL A 81 -15.52 -5.12 -7.63
C VAL A 81 -14.34 -4.99 -8.57
N LEU A 82 -13.72 -6.12 -8.93
CA LEU A 82 -12.54 -6.13 -9.79
C LEU A 82 -12.77 -5.51 -11.17
N LYS A 83 -14.01 -5.56 -11.67
CA LYS A 83 -14.35 -4.97 -12.97
C LYS A 83 -14.40 -3.44 -12.96
N ASP A 84 -14.70 -2.85 -11.80
CA ASP A 84 -15.05 -1.44 -11.69
C ASP A 84 -14.00 -0.59 -10.95
N ILE A 85 -13.00 -1.21 -10.32
CA ILE A 85 -11.92 -0.48 -9.65
C ILE A 85 -10.83 -0.04 -10.63
N ARG A 86 -10.23 1.11 -10.32
CA ARG A 86 -9.03 1.62 -10.98
C ARG A 86 -7.82 1.22 -10.17
N ILE A 87 -6.85 0.60 -10.79
CA ILE A 87 -5.64 0.13 -10.11
C ILE A 87 -4.42 0.86 -10.65
N PRO A 88 -3.53 1.37 -9.77
CA PRO A 88 -2.23 1.84 -10.18
C PRO A 88 -1.40 0.69 -10.80
N TYR A 89 -0.54 1.03 -11.77
CA TYR A 89 0.42 0.09 -12.36
C TYR A 89 1.82 0.21 -11.74
N ASP A 90 1.98 1.08 -10.74
CA ASP A 90 3.21 1.32 -10.00
C ASP A 90 3.15 0.73 -8.57
N TRP A 91 4.14 1.06 -7.72
CA TRP A 91 4.20 0.61 -6.34
C TRP A 91 3.12 1.19 -5.41
N GLY A 92 2.26 2.04 -5.92
CA GLY A 92 1.07 2.53 -5.21
C GLY A 92 -0.13 1.59 -5.26
N LEU A 93 0.00 0.39 -5.83
CA LEU A 93 -1.09 -0.57 -6.08
C LEU A 93 -1.96 -0.81 -4.83
N GLU A 94 -1.36 -1.19 -3.72
CA GLU A 94 -2.10 -1.57 -2.51
C GLU A 94 -2.88 -0.39 -1.92
N ILE A 95 -2.24 0.78 -1.83
CA ILE A 95 -2.89 2.02 -1.36
C ILE A 95 -3.95 2.48 -2.36
N GLY A 96 -3.71 2.33 -3.66
CA GLY A 96 -4.67 2.63 -4.71
C GLY A 96 -5.92 1.77 -4.61
N VAL A 97 -5.76 0.45 -4.38
CA VAL A 97 -6.87 -0.47 -4.12
C VAL A 97 -7.65 -0.03 -2.88
N LEU A 98 -6.97 0.28 -1.77
CA LEU A 98 -7.63 0.78 -0.55
C LEU A 98 -8.37 2.10 -0.80
N SER A 99 -7.84 3.00 -1.64
CA SER A 99 -8.49 4.25 -2.04
C SER A 99 -9.79 4.00 -2.81
N GLU A 100 -9.82 3.01 -3.71
CA GLU A 100 -11.04 2.61 -4.42
C GLU A 100 -12.06 1.94 -3.49
N MET A 101 -11.60 1.14 -2.52
CA MET A 101 -12.47 0.55 -1.50
C MET A 101 -13.10 1.64 -0.62
N PHE A 102 -12.32 2.59 -0.13
CA PHE A 102 -12.80 3.73 0.63
C PHE A 102 -13.85 4.56 -0.11
N ARG A 103 -13.63 4.80 -1.42
CA ARG A 103 -14.51 5.61 -2.23
C ARG A 103 -15.85 4.94 -2.55
N ASN A 104 -15.84 3.62 -2.81
CA ASN A 104 -16.96 2.95 -3.48
C ASN A 104 -17.73 1.99 -2.57
N TYR A 105 -17.20 1.64 -1.39
CA TYR A 105 -17.78 0.60 -0.54
C TYR A 105 -17.91 1.06 0.91
N ALA A 106 -19.03 0.71 1.54
CA ALA A 106 -19.22 0.94 2.96
C ALA A 106 -18.27 0.04 3.79
N GLY A 107 -17.82 0.54 4.95
CA GLY A 107 -16.85 -0.17 5.80
C GLY A 107 -17.28 -1.59 6.21
N ASN A 108 -18.59 -1.81 6.40
CA ASN A 108 -19.15 -3.14 6.73
C ASN A 108 -19.11 -4.16 5.55
N ARG A 109 -18.66 -3.72 4.37
CA ARG A 109 -18.44 -4.57 3.19
C ARG A 109 -16.98 -5.02 3.05
N LEU A 110 -16.12 -4.58 3.94
CA LEU A 110 -14.67 -4.79 3.91
C LEU A 110 -14.24 -5.55 5.15
N CYS A 111 -13.26 -6.43 5.02
CA CYS A 111 -12.69 -7.14 6.16
C CYS A 111 -11.18 -7.35 6.02
N GLN A 112 -10.58 -7.72 7.14
CA GLN A 112 -9.19 -8.18 7.22
C GLN A 112 -9.16 -9.58 7.80
N VAL A 113 -8.23 -10.41 7.34
CA VAL A 113 -8.07 -11.78 7.82
C VAL A 113 -6.61 -12.10 8.06
N ASP A 114 -6.33 -12.75 9.17
CA ASP A 114 -5.02 -13.37 9.43
C ASP A 114 -4.86 -14.59 8.53
N ILE A 115 -3.89 -14.55 7.63
CA ILE A 115 -3.70 -15.61 6.62
C ILE A 115 -2.55 -16.54 6.94
N ALA A 116 -1.57 -16.14 7.73
CA ALA A 116 -0.40 -16.95 8.05
C ALA A 116 0.29 -16.49 9.33
N ASP A 117 0.82 -17.45 10.08
CA ASP A 117 1.61 -17.18 11.28
C ASP A 117 2.99 -16.58 10.93
N ASN A 118 3.51 -16.95 9.78
CA ASN A 118 4.73 -16.39 9.19
C ASN A 118 4.65 -16.48 7.67
N TYR A 119 5.04 -15.40 6.98
CA TYR A 119 5.03 -15.33 5.54
C TYR A 119 6.22 -14.50 5.06
N ASP A 120 7.12 -15.15 4.33
CA ASP A 120 8.32 -14.52 3.81
C ASP A 120 8.08 -13.95 2.40
N HIS A 121 8.51 -12.73 2.20
CA HIS A 121 8.49 -12.02 0.92
C HIS A 121 9.89 -11.59 0.52
N LYS A 122 10.12 -11.54 -0.78
CA LYS A 122 11.33 -10.97 -1.36
C LYS A 122 11.52 -9.53 -0.87
N HIS A 123 12.71 -9.21 -0.38
CA HIS A 123 13.08 -7.87 0.07
C HIS A 123 13.62 -7.04 -1.09
N GLN A 124 13.37 -5.72 -1.04
CA GLN A 124 14.00 -4.75 -1.92
C GLN A 124 15.20 -4.13 -1.22
N ASP A 125 16.30 -4.01 -1.95
CA ASP A 125 17.52 -3.37 -1.46
C ASP A 125 17.37 -1.85 -1.35
N ILE A 126 18.17 -1.24 -0.47
CA ILE A 126 18.23 0.21 -0.28
C ILE A 126 19.19 0.76 -1.33
N PHE A 127 18.69 1.54 -2.29
CA PHE A 127 19.50 2.31 -3.23
C PHE A 127 19.33 3.78 -2.91
N PHE A 128 20.44 4.44 -2.49
CA PHE A 128 20.41 5.85 -2.09
C PHE A 128 20.54 6.82 -3.26
N ASP A 129 21.20 6.41 -4.32
CA ASP A 129 21.59 7.28 -5.42
C ASP A 129 20.68 7.16 -6.66
N ASP A 130 19.75 6.21 -6.69
CA ASP A 130 18.86 5.97 -7.82
C ASP A 130 17.39 5.95 -7.38
N ASN A 131 16.72 7.10 -7.48
CA ASN A 131 15.29 7.24 -7.17
C ASN A 131 14.37 6.47 -8.16
N SER A 132 14.93 5.87 -9.22
CA SER A 132 14.19 5.09 -10.20
C SER A 132 14.08 3.60 -9.85
N LYS A 133 14.74 3.13 -8.78
CA LYS A 133 14.82 1.71 -8.43
C LYS A 133 14.60 1.44 -6.94
N GLY A 134 14.31 0.18 -6.65
CA GLY A 134 14.27 -0.36 -5.29
C GLY A 134 13.33 0.39 -4.35
N LEU A 135 13.78 0.56 -3.13
CA LEU A 135 13.03 1.14 -2.02
C LEU A 135 12.70 2.62 -2.24
N SER A 136 13.57 3.37 -2.94
CA SER A 136 13.36 4.77 -3.23
C SER A 136 12.16 4.97 -4.15
N LYS A 137 12.13 4.28 -5.30
CA LYS A 137 10.98 4.35 -6.22
C LYS A 137 9.68 3.92 -5.55
N MET A 138 9.71 2.81 -4.81
CA MET A 138 8.56 2.31 -4.08
C MET A 138 7.98 3.36 -3.14
N SER A 139 8.83 4.02 -2.34
CA SER A 139 8.36 5.02 -1.38
C SER A 139 7.78 6.26 -2.06
N VAL A 140 8.39 6.75 -3.15
CA VAL A 140 7.86 7.89 -3.93
C VAL A 140 6.49 7.57 -4.50
N ASP A 141 6.31 6.39 -5.11
CA ASP A 141 5.03 5.99 -5.71
C ASP A 141 3.92 5.87 -4.65
N ILE A 142 4.20 5.27 -3.49
CA ILE A 142 3.26 5.16 -2.38
C ILE A 142 2.85 6.55 -1.86
N ILE A 143 3.82 7.45 -1.61
CA ILE A 143 3.55 8.82 -1.15
C ILE A 143 2.67 9.56 -2.15
N LYS A 144 2.98 9.48 -3.45
CA LYS A 144 2.19 10.13 -4.51
C LYS A 144 0.73 9.68 -4.50
N VAL A 145 0.46 8.39 -4.35
CA VAL A 145 -0.92 7.88 -4.32
C VAL A 145 -1.68 8.43 -3.12
N ILE A 146 -1.07 8.47 -1.93
CA ILE A 146 -1.69 9.04 -0.73
C ILE A 146 -2.00 10.53 -0.95
N ILE A 147 -1.02 11.31 -1.39
CA ILE A 147 -1.18 12.76 -1.61
C ILE A 147 -2.27 13.05 -2.66
N ARG A 148 -2.26 12.34 -3.80
CA ARG A 148 -3.29 12.49 -4.83
C ARG A 148 -4.69 12.16 -4.31
N LYS A 149 -4.80 11.13 -3.48
CA LYS A 149 -6.09 10.79 -2.87
C LYS A 149 -6.59 11.90 -1.96
N LEU A 150 -5.75 12.43 -1.10
CA LEU A 150 -6.08 13.55 -0.22
C LEU A 150 -6.43 14.81 -1.02
N ALA A 151 -5.64 15.15 -2.03
CA ALA A 151 -5.93 16.27 -2.94
C ALA A 151 -7.28 16.11 -3.66
N SER A 152 -7.63 14.88 -4.06
CA SER A 152 -8.95 14.60 -4.67
C SER A 152 -10.14 14.78 -3.70
N GLN A 153 -9.87 14.88 -2.40
CA GLN A 153 -10.85 15.18 -1.34
C GLN A 153 -10.88 16.66 -0.95
N GLY A 154 -10.06 17.49 -1.61
CA GLY A 154 -10.01 18.92 -1.37
C GLY A 154 -8.83 19.40 -0.52
N GLU A 155 -7.97 18.48 -0.06
CA GLU A 155 -6.77 18.88 0.67
C GLU A 155 -5.82 19.63 -0.27
N THR A 156 -5.27 20.75 0.20
CA THR A 156 -4.34 21.58 -0.57
C THR A 156 -2.91 21.31 -0.15
N PHE A 157 -2.02 21.14 -1.12
CA PHE A 157 -0.61 20.89 -0.88
C PHE A 157 0.25 21.98 -1.53
N SER A 158 1.29 22.41 -0.80
CA SER A 158 2.31 23.34 -1.25
C SER A 158 3.68 22.85 -0.80
N MET A 159 4.75 23.40 -1.36
CA MET A 159 6.11 23.07 -0.89
C MET A 159 6.33 23.37 0.60
N SER A 160 5.64 24.35 1.16
CA SER A 160 5.71 24.64 2.60
C SER A 160 5.09 23.52 3.44
N ILE A 161 3.95 22.97 2.99
CA ILE A 161 3.30 21.82 3.63
C ILE A 161 4.21 20.58 3.53
N PHE A 162 4.82 20.31 2.37
CA PHE A 162 5.75 19.18 2.24
C PHE A 162 6.98 19.30 3.13
N ARG A 163 7.51 20.52 3.35
CA ARG A 163 8.62 20.74 4.29
C ARG A 163 8.19 20.44 5.73
N SER A 164 7.02 20.92 6.15
CA SER A 164 6.47 20.62 7.48
C SER A 164 6.19 19.12 7.63
N LEU A 165 5.56 18.51 6.64
CA LEU A 165 5.29 17.07 6.60
C LEU A 165 6.57 16.24 6.73
N LYS A 166 7.63 16.62 5.99
CA LYS A 166 8.95 15.97 6.10
C LYS A 166 9.48 16.01 7.51
N ALA A 167 9.44 17.19 8.16
CA ALA A 167 9.97 17.36 9.52
C ALA A 167 9.13 16.55 10.53
N THR A 168 7.80 16.61 10.44
CA THR A 168 6.90 15.84 11.30
C THR A 168 7.08 14.34 11.09
N TYR A 169 7.12 13.89 9.83
CA TYR A 169 7.36 12.49 9.49
C TYR A 169 8.69 11.98 10.05
N TYR A 170 9.77 12.75 9.89
CA TYR A 170 11.09 12.33 10.37
C TYR A 170 11.09 12.07 11.88
N ARG A 171 10.45 12.93 12.65
CA ARG A 171 10.28 12.74 14.09
C ARG A 171 9.45 11.51 14.42
N GLU A 172 8.27 11.37 13.79
CA GLU A 172 7.40 10.20 13.99
C GLU A 172 8.14 8.90 13.65
N ALA A 173 8.82 8.84 12.51
CA ALA A 173 9.51 7.64 12.06
C ALA A 173 10.65 7.22 13.00
N LEU A 174 11.42 8.17 13.53
CA LEU A 174 12.44 7.87 14.55
C LEU A 174 11.83 7.33 15.86
N ASP A 175 10.69 7.85 16.27
CA ASP A 175 9.97 7.31 17.45
C ASP A 175 9.50 5.87 17.16
N PHE A 176 9.04 5.57 15.96
CA PHE A 176 8.71 4.20 15.55
C PHE A 176 9.93 3.27 15.49
N VAL A 177 11.12 3.74 15.07
CA VAL A 177 12.37 2.96 15.16
C VAL A 177 12.61 2.52 16.60
N GLN A 178 12.45 3.44 17.58
CA GLN A 178 12.65 3.13 19.00
C GLN A 178 11.59 2.15 19.53
N ILE A 179 10.33 2.25 19.08
CA ILE A 179 9.26 1.31 19.42
C ILE A 179 9.64 -0.08 18.91
N TYR A 180 9.95 -0.23 17.62
CA TYR A 180 10.31 -1.52 17.03
C TYR A 180 11.61 -2.12 17.60
N LYS A 181 12.56 -1.28 18.02
CA LYS A 181 13.75 -1.75 18.76
C LYS A 181 13.34 -2.44 20.07
N LYS A 182 12.41 -1.84 20.82
CA LYS A 182 11.91 -2.42 22.08
C LYS A 182 11.08 -3.68 21.82
N ASP A 183 10.22 -3.67 20.80
CA ASP A 183 9.44 -4.84 20.40
C ASP A 183 10.34 -6.00 19.97
N ALA A 184 11.37 -5.74 19.19
CA ALA A 184 12.36 -6.74 18.79
C ALA A 184 13.07 -7.33 20.01
N LEU A 185 13.51 -6.49 20.94
CA LEU A 185 14.17 -6.95 22.17
C LEU A 185 13.24 -7.84 23.02
N MET A 186 11.99 -7.45 23.21
CA MET A 186 11.00 -8.22 23.99
C MET A 186 10.68 -9.59 23.37
N ASN A 187 10.75 -9.69 22.04
CA ASN A 187 10.44 -10.91 21.30
C ASN A 187 11.69 -11.69 20.84
N ALA A 188 12.89 -11.29 21.29
CA ALA A 188 14.17 -11.88 20.92
C ALA A 188 14.42 -11.87 19.39
N TYR A 189 13.98 -10.83 18.68
CA TYR A 189 14.25 -10.62 17.26
C TYR A 189 15.45 -9.70 17.05
N ASP A 190 16.15 -9.92 15.95
CA ASP A 190 17.23 -9.05 15.51
C ASP A 190 16.69 -7.83 14.76
N ILE A 191 17.26 -6.66 15.05
CA ILE A 191 16.99 -5.41 14.35
C ILE A 191 18.26 -4.58 14.23
N ASP A 192 18.59 -4.14 13.03
CA ASP A 192 19.66 -3.18 12.79
C ASP A 192 19.09 -1.76 12.82
N VAL A 193 19.28 -1.09 13.96
CA VAL A 193 18.76 0.27 14.19
C VAL A 193 19.35 1.26 13.20
N HIS A 194 20.64 1.14 12.85
CA HIS A 194 21.28 2.05 11.90
C HIS A 194 20.68 1.91 10.49
N GLU A 195 20.44 0.68 10.06
CA GLU A 195 19.76 0.42 8.79
C GLU A 195 18.32 0.94 8.77
N GLU A 196 17.60 0.86 9.89
CA GLU A 196 16.25 1.41 10.03
C GLU A 196 16.25 2.95 9.97
N GLU A 197 17.18 3.63 10.69
CA GLU A 197 17.35 5.09 10.66
C GLU A 197 17.76 5.58 9.27
N THR A 198 18.65 4.87 8.60
CA THR A 198 19.05 5.13 7.21
C THR A 198 17.85 5.08 6.25
N ALA A 199 16.96 4.11 6.43
CA ALA A 199 15.74 4.02 5.64
C ALA A 199 14.78 5.20 5.92
N VAL A 200 14.67 5.65 7.17
CA VAL A 200 13.87 6.82 7.55
C VAL A 200 14.39 8.08 6.85
N GLU A 201 15.72 8.28 6.79
CA GLU A 201 16.32 9.41 6.06
C GLU A 201 15.98 9.40 4.57
N LEU A 202 16.08 8.22 3.95
CA LEU A 202 15.68 8.03 2.54
C LEU A 202 14.21 8.39 2.33
N PHE A 203 13.33 7.89 3.17
CA PHE A 203 11.89 8.18 3.06
C PHE A 203 11.58 9.65 3.29
N ALA A 204 12.24 10.31 4.24
CA ALA A 204 12.11 11.74 4.47
C ALA A 204 12.54 12.57 3.25
N LYS A 205 13.63 12.19 2.57
CA LYS A 205 14.04 12.77 1.29
C LYS A 205 12.96 12.57 0.22
N ASN A 206 12.40 11.37 0.14
CA ASN A 206 11.43 10.99 -0.87
C ASN A 206 10.06 11.65 -0.69
N ILE A 207 9.71 12.14 0.50
CA ILE A 207 8.53 13.03 0.69
C ILE A 207 8.68 14.31 -0.15
N MET A 208 9.87 14.90 -0.19
CA MET A 208 10.12 16.10 -1.00
C MET A 208 10.09 15.79 -2.49
N VAL A 209 10.67 14.66 -2.90
CA VAL A 209 10.64 14.22 -4.31
C VAL A 209 9.20 13.97 -4.76
N ALA A 210 8.42 13.21 -4.00
CA ALA A 210 7.02 12.94 -4.31
C ALA A 210 6.17 14.22 -4.33
N GLY A 211 6.44 15.15 -3.41
CA GLY A 211 5.79 16.45 -3.36
C GLY A 211 6.07 17.29 -4.60
N GLN A 212 7.31 17.35 -5.06
CA GLN A 212 7.68 18.07 -6.29
C GLN A 212 6.99 17.46 -7.51
N VAL A 213 7.06 16.14 -7.68
CA VAL A 213 6.40 15.43 -8.78
C VAL A 213 4.89 15.66 -8.76
N PHE A 214 4.26 15.67 -7.59
CA PHE A 214 2.83 15.96 -7.46
C PHE A 214 2.51 17.41 -7.88
N LEU A 215 3.28 18.39 -7.45
CA LEU A 215 3.04 19.81 -7.78
C LEU A 215 3.27 20.09 -9.28
N ASP A 216 4.24 19.43 -9.89
CA ASP A 216 4.53 19.59 -11.33
C ASP A 216 3.44 18.91 -12.20
N SER A 217 2.86 17.81 -11.74
CA SER A 217 1.88 17.02 -12.48
C SER A 217 0.78 16.43 -11.59
N PRO A 218 -0.09 17.28 -11.02
CA PRO A 218 -1.11 16.81 -10.05
C PRO A 218 -2.16 15.91 -10.68
N MET A 219 -2.40 16.03 -11.98
CA MET A 219 -3.37 15.21 -12.72
C MET A 219 -2.80 13.90 -13.25
N GLU A 220 -1.48 13.71 -13.20
CA GLU A 220 -0.88 12.44 -13.60
C GLU A 220 -1.38 11.30 -12.72
N SER A 221 -2.01 10.30 -13.34
CA SER A 221 -2.53 9.14 -12.65
C SER A 221 -1.96 7.87 -13.30
N PRO A 222 -1.25 7.04 -12.54
CA PRO A 222 -0.74 5.77 -13.03
C PRO A 222 -1.83 4.69 -13.12
N ASN A 223 -3.11 5.04 -13.01
CA ASN A 223 -4.20 4.08 -12.99
C ASN A 223 -4.47 3.51 -14.38
N ILE A 224 -4.56 2.19 -14.45
CA ILE A 224 -5.09 1.50 -15.62
C ILE A 224 -6.62 1.69 -15.71
N PRO A 225 -7.20 1.67 -16.92
CA PRO A 225 -8.65 1.72 -17.10
C PRO A 225 -9.35 0.56 -16.40
N THR A 226 -10.59 0.78 -15.95
CA THR A 226 -11.43 -0.31 -15.42
C THR A 226 -11.72 -1.34 -16.51
N TRP A 227 -11.89 -2.61 -16.13
CA TRP A 227 -12.27 -3.65 -17.08
C TRP A 227 -13.61 -3.37 -17.76
N SER A 228 -14.55 -2.77 -17.05
CA SER A 228 -15.83 -2.34 -17.65
C SER A 228 -15.63 -1.33 -18.79
N ARG A 229 -14.68 -0.39 -18.63
CA ARG A 229 -14.34 0.57 -19.68
C ARG A 229 -13.63 -0.10 -20.86
N VAL A 230 -12.71 -1.02 -20.60
CA VAL A 230 -12.00 -1.76 -21.66
C VAL A 230 -12.98 -2.60 -22.48
N ASP A 231 -13.88 -3.34 -21.81
CA ASP A 231 -14.86 -4.19 -22.47
C ASP A 231 -15.87 -3.39 -23.33
N THR A 232 -16.20 -2.16 -22.88
CA THR A 232 -17.05 -1.24 -23.65
C THR A 232 -16.31 -0.67 -24.87
N ALA A 233 -15.03 -0.31 -24.72
CA ALA A 233 -14.24 0.27 -25.82
C ALA A 233 -13.78 -0.76 -26.85
N LEU A 234 -13.54 -2.00 -26.41
CA LEU A 234 -13.05 -3.11 -27.21
C LEU A 234 -13.91 -4.37 -26.93
N PRO A 235 -15.13 -4.45 -27.52
CA PRO A 235 -16.02 -5.60 -27.30
C PRO A 235 -15.34 -6.92 -27.67
N GLY A 236 -15.36 -7.87 -26.75
CA GLY A 236 -14.74 -9.19 -26.95
C GLY A 236 -13.28 -9.30 -26.50
N PHE A 237 -12.61 -8.22 -26.10
CA PHE A 237 -11.20 -8.22 -25.66
C PHE A 237 -10.90 -9.29 -24.60
N LEU A 238 -11.77 -9.48 -23.61
CA LEU A 238 -11.59 -10.51 -22.58
C LEU A 238 -11.58 -11.94 -23.13
N ASN A 239 -12.36 -12.20 -24.21
CA ASN A 239 -12.35 -13.51 -24.87
C ASN A 239 -11.07 -13.71 -25.67
N ASP A 240 -10.58 -12.66 -26.32
CA ASP A 240 -9.33 -12.74 -27.07
C ASP A 240 -8.12 -12.91 -26.14
N LEU A 241 -8.13 -12.23 -24.98
CA LEU A 241 -7.12 -12.46 -23.94
C LEU A 241 -7.15 -13.90 -23.43
N ARG A 242 -8.32 -14.49 -23.19
CA ARG A 242 -8.43 -15.90 -22.78
C ARG A 242 -7.87 -16.85 -23.84
N LYS A 243 -8.19 -16.61 -25.12
CA LYS A 243 -7.64 -17.41 -26.21
C LYS A 243 -6.12 -17.31 -26.29
N ALA A 244 -5.55 -16.12 -26.11
CA ALA A 244 -4.12 -15.92 -26.09
C ALA A 244 -3.47 -16.74 -24.95
N VAL A 245 -4.01 -16.65 -23.72
CA VAL A 245 -3.52 -17.44 -22.57
C VAL A 245 -3.64 -18.95 -22.81
N GLU A 246 -4.74 -19.42 -23.45
CA GLU A 246 -4.90 -20.84 -23.79
C GLU A 246 -3.89 -21.30 -24.82
N LEU A 247 -3.48 -20.47 -25.76
CA LEU A 247 -2.44 -20.75 -26.74
C LEU A 247 -1.05 -20.83 -26.07
N ASP A 248 -0.72 -19.87 -25.21
CA ASP A 248 0.54 -19.85 -24.49
C ASP A 248 0.73 -21.07 -23.56
N ASN A 249 -0.38 -21.55 -22.97
CA ASN A 249 -0.34 -22.75 -22.12
C ASN A 249 -0.22 -24.07 -22.89
N LYS A 250 -0.35 -24.05 -24.22
CA LYS A 250 -0.19 -25.23 -25.09
C LYS A 250 1.18 -25.30 -25.77
N SER A 251 1.94 -24.21 -25.71
CA SER A 251 3.34 -24.11 -26.18
C SER A 251 4.31 -24.51 -25.07
#